data_64ccb1644654c6be0b2687ad4590e8d9
#
_entry.id   64ccb1644654c6be0b2687ad4590e8d9
#
_cell.length_a   1.000
_cell.length_b   1.000
_cell.length_c   1.000
_cell.angle_alpha   90.00
_cell.angle_beta   90.00
_cell.angle_gamma   90.00
#
_symmetry.space_group_name_H-M   'P 1'
#
loop_
_entity.id
_entity.type
_entity.pdbx_description
1 polymer ?
#
loop_
_entity_poly.entity_id
_entity_poly.type
_entity_poly.pdbx_seq_one_letter_code
_entity_poly.pdbx_strand_id
1 'polypeptide(L)'
;VNPQQRFSFRSAGELVDIVKRFGIHWQVAQISRGPLLGTVSLQRRSDIAVLQLSTNQIITVLGARPSSITCIALERTNHLSDHAIRGEPVIPFSIHGFTPSITESFFKISAGAEMTILMMGLERFLKLIALDSASRLPDTINSNNSLTLLPEQFQRLMNLLDPNQEPPPPELLDALLVECFSRDAHFQSQGVTLSTRAALMRDLLAWGLEHSDTPISLDQLTSTLFASRSSIVQACRETFGVGPTTLLKQIRLHEVHQTLRDPRRRTHLNGQASVGIIAGLHGFKSPNHFARDYRLMFGELPRKTLQRARAA
;
A
#
# COMPACT_ATOMS: atom_id res chain seq x y z
N VAL A 1 -24.28 12.09 10.49
CA VAL A 1 -22.87 11.73 10.74
C VAL A 1 -22.70 10.30 10.28
N ASN A 2 -21.96 10.05 9.19
CA ASN A 2 -21.67 8.70 8.76
C ASN A 2 -20.72 8.07 9.78
N PRO A 3 -21.05 6.91 10.38
CA PRO A 3 -20.21 6.30 11.40
C PRO A 3 -18.87 5.92 10.76
N GLN A 4 -17.79 6.16 11.49
CA GLN A 4 -16.48 5.65 11.14
C GLN A 4 -16.53 4.12 11.11
N GLN A 5 -16.22 3.54 9.97
CA GLN A 5 -16.07 2.09 9.83
C GLN A 5 -14.60 1.73 10.12
N ARG A 6 -14.37 1.00 11.20
CA ARG A 6 -13.04 0.52 11.58
C ARG A 6 -12.99 -0.99 11.56
N PHE A 7 -11.97 -1.53 10.92
CA PHE A 7 -11.74 -2.97 10.77
C PHE A 7 -10.32 -3.32 11.17
N SER A 8 -10.16 -4.46 11.84
CA SER A 8 -8.85 -5.06 12.08
C SER A 8 -8.57 -6.12 11.01
N PHE A 9 -7.31 -6.26 10.63
CA PHE A 9 -6.85 -7.30 9.72
C PHE A 9 -5.64 -8.04 10.27
N ARG A 10 -5.50 -9.31 9.87
CA ARG A 10 -4.41 -10.22 10.28
C ARG A 10 -3.68 -10.84 9.10
N SER A 11 -3.93 -10.37 7.90
CA SER A 11 -3.24 -10.79 6.69
C SER A 11 -3.37 -9.74 5.59
N ALA A 12 -2.47 -9.77 4.62
CA ALA A 12 -2.53 -8.92 3.44
C ALA A 12 -3.86 -9.10 2.67
N GLY A 13 -4.37 -10.34 2.57
CA GLY A 13 -5.64 -10.61 1.91
C GLY A 13 -6.83 -10.02 2.64
N GLU A 14 -6.88 -10.08 3.98
CA GLU A 14 -7.96 -9.42 4.73
C GLU A 14 -7.94 -7.91 4.51
N LEU A 15 -6.76 -7.27 4.47
CA LEU A 15 -6.66 -5.85 4.15
C LEU A 15 -7.22 -5.56 2.75
N VAL A 16 -6.83 -6.36 1.75
CA VAL A 16 -7.36 -6.25 0.37
C VAL A 16 -8.89 -6.37 0.35
N ASP A 17 -9.44 -7.37 1.03
CA ASP A 17 -10.89 -7.59 1.08
C ASP A 17 -11.64 -6.43 1.77
N ILE A 18 -11.06 -5.87 2.82
CA ILE A 18 -11.65 -4.72 3.52
C ILE A 18 -11.64 -3.48 2.63
N VAL A 19 -10.50 -3.10 2.05
CA VAL A 19 -10.42 -1.87 1.24
C VAL A 19 -11.22 -1.98 -0.05
N LYS A 20 -11.40 -3.19 -0.59
CA LYS A 20 -12.26 -3.45 -1.75
C LYS A 20 -13.73 -3.09 -1.48
N ARG A 21 -14.22 -3.28 -0.24
CA ARG A 21 -15.57 -2.85 0.17
C ARG A 21 -15.76 -1.33 0.08
N PHE A 22 -14.66 -0.60 0.14
CA PHE A 22 -14.64 0.85 0.00
C PHE A 22 -14.45 1.33 -1.45
N GLY A 23 -14.33 0.39 -2.40
CA GLY A 23 -14.06 0.68 -3.81
C GLY A 23 -12.57 0.93 -4.10
N ILE A 24 -11.68 0.54 -3.18
CA ILE A 24 -10.23 0.69 -3.33
C ILE A 24 -9.65 -0.65 -3.80
N HIS A 25 -9.00 -0.66 -4.95
CA HIS A 25 -8.46 -1.86 -5.57
C HIS A 25 -6.94 -1.94 -5.35
N TRP A 26 -6.55 -2.37 -4.15
CA TRP A 26 -5.17 -2.61 -3.79
C TRP A 26 -4.79 -4.09 -3.95
N GLN A 27 -3.54 -4.29 -4.32
CA GLN A 27 -2.80 -5.53 -4.14
C GLN A 27 -1.76 -5.27 -3.06
N VAL A 28 -1.62 -6.18 -2.10
CA VAL A 28 -0.78 -5.98 -0.92
C VAL A 28 0.16 -7.17 -0.74
N ALA A 29 1.45 -6.88 -0.58
CA ALA A 29 2.43 -7.87 -0.18
C ALA A 29 3.07 -7.48 1.16
N GLN A 30 3.15 -8.42 2.09
CA GLN A 30 3.92 -8.25 3.32
C GLN A 30 5.39 -8.56 3.04
N ILE A 31 6.27 -7.66 3.44
CA ILE A 31 7.71 -7.75 3.21
C ILE A 31 8.45 -8.28 4.43
N SER A 32 8.12 -7.81 5.62
CA SER A 32 8.73 -8.29 6.86
C SER A 32 8.09 -9.60 7.33
N ARG A 33 8.83 -10.36 8.12
CA ARG A 33 8.37 -11.63 8.69
C ARG A 33 7.63 -11.40 9.99
N GLY A 34 6.72 -12.31 10.32
CA GLY A 34 5.93 -12.27 11.54
C GLY A 34 4.45 -12.07 11.27
N PRO A 35 3.59 -12.30 12.26
CA PRO A 35 2.15 -12.10 12.13
C PRO A 35 1.81 -10.67 11.77
N LEU A 36 1.08 -10.49 10.68
CA LEU A 36 0.55 -9.18 10.29
C LEU A 36 -0.68 -8.84 11.15
N LEU A 37 -0.61 -7.70 11.80
CA LEU A 37 -1.72 -7.11 12.54
C LEU A 37 -1.83 -5.65 12.13
N GLY A 38 -3.04 -5.20 11.89
CA GLY A 38 -3.27 -3.80 11.58
C GLY A 38 -4.74 -3.42 11.69
N THR A 39 -4.99 -2.15 11.49
CA THR A 39 -6.34 -1.60 11.41
C THR A 39 -6.47 -0.71 10.19
N VAL A 40 -7.62 -0.73 9.59
CA VAL A 40 -8.01 0.22 8.55
C VAL A 40 -9.35 0.81 8.92
N SER A 41 -9.50 2.11 8.78
CA SER A 41 -10.77 2.79 8.94
C SER A 41 -11.06 3.70 7.77
N LEU A 42 -12.33 3.83 7.45
CA LEU A 42 -12.82 4.80 6.47
C LEU A 42 -13.89 5.66 7.11
N GLN A 43 -13.71 6.96 7.03
CA GLN A 43 -14.72 7.94 7.39
C GLN A 43 -15.10 8.72 6.13
N ARG A 44 -16.38 8.69 5.77
CA ARG A 44 -16.92 9.54 4.69
C ARG A 44 -17.50 10.81 5.32
N ARG A 45 -17.13 11.96 4.75
CA ARG A 45 -17.58 13.29 5.19
C ARG A 45 -18.02 14.07 3.95
N SER A 46 -19.33 14.12 3.71
CA SER A 46 -19.88 14.78 2.51
C SER A 46 -19.23 14.24 1.22
N ASP A 47 -18.39 15.01 0.58
CA ASP A 47 -17.72 14.76 -0.69
C ASP A 47 -16.23 14.36 -0.56
N ILE A 48 -15.77 14.13 0.68
CA ILE A 48 -14.44 13.60 0.98
C ILE A 48 -14.51 12.27 1.71
N ALA A 49 -13.43 11.52 1.65
CA ALA A 49 -13.24 10.35 2.49
C ALA A 49 -11.83 10.36 3.11
N VAL A 50 -11.75 9.96 4.37
CA VAL A 50 -10.49 9.84 5.10
C VAL A 50 -10.28 8.37 5.42
N LEU A 51 -9.25 7.78 4.83
CA LEU A 51 -8.79 6.43 5.14
C LEU A 51 -7.60 6.51 6.08
N GLN A 52 -7.62 5.70 7.12
CA GLN A 52 -6.47 5.51 7.99
C GLN A 52 -6.05 4.06 7.99
N LEU A 53 -4.76 3.83 7.94
CA LEU A 53 -4.15 2.51 7.91
C LEU A 53 -3.02 2.46 8.93
N SER A 54 -3.05 1.46 9.81
CA SER A 54 -1.92 1.13 10.68
C SER A 54 -1.51 -0.32 10.49
N THR A 55 -0.22 -0.61 10.61
CA THR A 55 0.33 -1.96 10.44
C THR A 55 1.56 -2.17 11.32
N ASN A 56 1.69 -3.36 11.88
CA ASN A 56 2.86 -3.77 12.66
C ASN A 56 3.99 -4.38 11.81
N GLN A 57 3.77 -4.56 10.51
CA GLN A 57 4.71 -5.16 9.59
C GLN A 57 4.94 -4.25 8.37
N ILE A 58 6.10 -4.39 7.72
CA ILE A 58 6.36 -3.71 6.45
C ILE A 58 5.47 -4.35 5.39
N ILE A 59 4.63 -3.52 4.76
CA ILE A 59 3.82 -3.92 3.61
C ILE A 59 4.11 -3.03 2.42
N THR A 60 3.93 -3.57 1.23
CA THR A 60 3.92 -2.78 0.00
C THR A 60 2.57 -2.91 -0.68
N VAL A 61 2.14 -1.83 -1.30
CA VAL A 61 0.83 -1.70 -1.93
C VAL A 61 1.02 -1.30 -3.38
N LEU A 62 0.30 -1.98 -4.26
CA LEU A 62 0.15 -1.63 -5.66
C LEU A 62 -1.35 -1.60 -5.98
N GLY A 63 -1.80 -0.65 -6.82
CA GLY A 63 -3.20 -0.64 -7.22
C GLY A 63 -3.59 0.54 -8.09
N ALA A 64 -4.60 0.36 -8.91
CA ALA A 64 -5.16 1.44 -9.72
C ALA A 64 -5.84 2.50 -8.84
N ARG A 65 -5.69 3.74 -9.23
CA ARG A 65 -6.38 4.90 -8.66
C ARG A 65 -7.29 5.50 -9.73
N PRO A 66 -8.58 5.71 -9.45
CA PRO A 66 -9.47 6.38 -10.39
C PRO A 66 -8.96 7.80 -10.73
N SER A 67 -8.95 8.16 -12.00
CA SER A 67 -8.51 9.47 -12.47
C SER A 67 -9.40 10.64 -12.01
N SER A 68 -10.62 10.33 -11.55
CA SER A 68 -11.56 11.32 -11.01
C SER A 68 -11.32 11.68 -9.54
N ILE A 69 -10.36 10.99 -8.88
CA ILE A 69 -10.10 11.19 -7.44
C ILE A 69 -8.63 11.59 -7.25
N THR A 70 -8.43 12.61 -6.43
CA THR A 70 -7.11 12.89 -5.87
C THR A 70 -6.98 12.33 -4.47
N CYS A 71 -5.76 11.99 -4.09
CA CYS A 71 -5.40 11.48 -2.77
C CYS A 71 -4.33 12.38 -2.17
N ILE A 72 -4.45 12.71 -0.90
CA ILE A 72 -3.41 13.40 -0.13
C ILE A 72 -3.03 12.48 1.03
N ALA A 73 -1.88 11.83 0.90
CA ALA A 73 -1.37 10.90 1.90
C ALA A 73 -0.43 11.62 2.87
N LEU A 74 -0.61 11.35 4.15
CA LEU A 74 0.19 11.87 5.27
C LEU A 74 0.64 10.69 6.13
N GLU A 75 1.90 10.73 6.58
CA GLU A 75 2.42 9.77 7.54
C GLU A 75 2.34 10.35 8.96
N ARG A 76 1.73 9.59 9.89
CA ARG A 76 1.54 10.02 11.28
C ARG A 76 2.71 9.65 12.19
N THR A 77 3.56 8.73 11.77
CA THR A 77 4.68 8.27 12.60
C THR A 77 5.95 9.06 12.32
N ASN A 78 6.84 9.10 13.31
CA ASN A 78 8.15 9.74 13.17
C ASN A 78 9.22 8.80 12.57
N HIS A 79 8.91 7.51 12.38
CA HIS A 79 9.82 6.50 11.86
C HIS A 79 9.56 6.26 10.37
N LEU A 80 10.19 7.08 9.52
CA LEU A 80 9.97 7.06 8.06
C LEU A 80 11.04 6.27 7.28
N SER A 81 12.02 5.66 7.96
CA SER A 81 13.20 5.07 7.32
C SER A 81 12.89 4.02 6.24
N ASP A 82 11.78 3.29 6.41
CA ASP A 82 11.35 2.26 5.47
C ASP A 82 10.09 2.65 4.68
N HIS A 83 9.58 3.86 4.89
CA HIS A 83 8.41 4.37 4.18
C HIS A 83 8.83 4.98 2.86
N ALA A 84 8.22 4.53 1.78
CA ALA A 84 8.51 5.03 0.45
C ALA A 84 7.24 5.14 -0.39
N ILE A 85 7.14 6.21 -1.15
CA ILE A 85 6.07 6.43 -2.12
C ILE A 85 6.71 6.49 -3.51
N ARG A 86 6.22 5.63 -4.41
CA ARG A 86 6.74 5.51 -5.78
C ARG A 86 8.26 5.23 -5.83
N GLY A 87 8.76 4.48 -4.83
CA GLY A 87 10.16 4.10 -4.72
C GLY A 87 11.07 5.16 -4.09
N GLU A 88 10.54 6.35 -3.77
CA GLU A 88 11.30 7.43 -3.13
C GLU A 88 10.96 7.49 -1.62
N PRO A 89 11.97 7.71 -0.76
CA PRO A 89 11.75 7.84 0.68
C PRO A 89 10.80 9.00 1.02
N VAL A 90 9.94 8.79 2.01
CA VAL A 90 9.08 9.85 2.54
C VAL A 90 9.90 10.80 3.40
N ILE A 91 9.73 12.10 3.17
CA ILE A 91 10.38 13.15 3.96
C ILE A 91 9.43 13.61 5.08
N PRO A 92 9.94 13.95 6.27
CA PRO A 92 9.10 14.48 7.34
C PRO A 92 8.28 15.70 6.91
N PHE A 93 7.07 15.80 7.42
CA PHE A 93 6.10 16.88 7.14
C PHE A 93 5.69 17.00 5.67
N SER A 94 5.87 15.96 4.87
CA SER A 94 5.43 16.00 3.47
C SER A 94 4.09 15.30 3.26
N ILE A 95 3.36 15.81 2.27
CA ILE A 95 2.13 15.23 1.74
C ILE A 95 2.37 14.71 0.33
N HIS A 96 1.67 13.65 -0.05
CA HIS A 96 1.92 12.92 -1.29
C HIS A 96 0.63 12.51 -2.00
N GLY A 97 0.72 12.21 -3.29
CA GLY A 97 -0.34 11.56 -4.03
C GLY A 97 -1.36 12.50 -4.67
N PHE A 98 -1.20 13.80 -4.53
CA PHE A 98 -2.15 14.80 -5.03
C PHE A 98 -2.10 15.00 -6.55
N THR A 99 -1.05 14.58 -7.21
CA THR A 99 -0.81 14.78 -8.65
C THR A 99 -1.85 14.05 -9.51
N PRO A 100 -2.56 14.76 -10.40
CA PRO A 100 -3.61 14.16 -11.24
C PRO A 100 -3.13 13.11 -12.22
N SER A 101 -1.92 13.28 -12.75
CA SER A 101 -1.32 12.39 -13.76
C SER A 101 -0.94 11.02 -13.22
N ILE A 102 -0.93 10.82 -11.89
CA ILE A 102 -0.62 9.54 -11.28
C ILE A 102 -1.92 8.77 -11.03
N THR A 103 -2.13 7.70 -11.79
CA THR A 103 -3.31 6.83 -11.72
C THR A 103 -3.04 5.50 -11.03
N GLU A 104 -1.86 5.36 -10.41
CA GLU A 104 -1.42 4.16 -9.72
C GLU A 104 -0.95 4.48 -8.31
N SER A 105 -1.40 3.69 -7.35
CA SER A 105 -0.85 3.65 -6.00
C SER A 105 0.34 2.68 -5.99
N PHE A 106 1.52 3.15 -5.65
CA PHE A 106 2.70 2.33 -5.40
C PHE A 106 3.45 2.90 -4.20
N PHE A 107 3.35 2.21 -3.06
CA PHE A 107 3.99 2.67 -1.83
C PHE A 107 4.36 1.51 -0.91
N LYS A 108 5.35 1.74 -0.06
CA LYS A 108 5.80 0.85 1.00
C LYS A 108 5.59 1.54 2.34
N ILE A 109 4.95 0.86 3.28
CA ILE A 109 4.66 1.35 4.64
C ILE A 109 5.59 0.65 5.62
N SER A 110 6.21 1.41 6.51
CA SER A 110 7.07 0.90 7.59
C SER A 110 6.31 0.05 8.60
N ALA A 111 7.01 -0.80 9.31
CA ALA A 111 6.45 -1.47 10.49
C ALA A 111 6.13 -0.45 11.58
N GLY A 112 4.94 -0.54 12.15
CA GLY A 112 4.44 0.40 13.16
C GLY A 112 3.95 1.74 12.60
N ALA A 113 3.87 1.89 11.27
CA ALA A 113 3.40 3.12 10.64
C ALA A 113 1.88 3.32 10.78
N GLU A 114 1.50 4.58 10.86
CA GLU A 114 0.12 5.06 10.80
C GLU A 114 -0.01 6.08 9.67
N MET A 115 -0.68 5.72 8.61
CA MET A 115 -0.89 6.57 7.44
C MET A 115 -2.33 7.06 7.38
N THR A 116 -2.51 8.33 7.05
CA THR A 116 -3.81 8.93 6.73
C THR A 116 -3.84 9.29 5.24
N ILE A 117 -4.92 8.96 4.55
CA ILE A 117 -5.15 9.34 3.16
C ILE A 117 -6.48 10.09 3.08
N LEU A 118 -6.40 11.37 2.78
CA LEU A 118 -7.56 12.17 2.37
C LEU A 118 -7.84 11.92 0.90
N MET A 119 -9.06 11.58 0.56
CA MET A 119 -9.55 11.36 -0.81
C MET A 119 -10.66 12.36 -1.11
N MET A 120 -10.59 13.01 -2.26
CA MET A 120 -11.61 13.93 -2.75
C MET A 120 -11.71 13.90 -4.27
N GLY A 121 -12.82 14.42 -4.82
CA GLY A 121 -12.98 14.58 -6.26
C GLY A 121 -11.88 15.47 -6.83
N LEU A 122 -11.24 15.04 -7.94
CA LEU A 122 -10.16 15.78 -8.58
C LEU A 122 -10.63 17.17 -9.03
N GLU A 123 -11.82 17.28 -9.62
CA GLU A 123 -12.38 18.57 -10.06
C GLU A 123 -12.54 19.55 -8.89
N ARG A 124 -13.04 19.07 -7.74
CA ARG A 124 -13.14 19.89 -6.52
C ARG A 124 -11.77 20.35 -6.05
N PHE A 125 -10.80 19.44 -5.98
CA PHE A 125 -9.43 19.76 -5.59
C PHE A 125 -8.82 20.84 -6.48
N LEU A 126 -8.92 20.69 -7.80
CA LEU A 126 -8.38 21.65 -8.76
C LEU A 126 -9.08 23.01 -8.65
N LYS A 127 -10.40 23.04 -8.45
CA LYS A 127 -11.13 24.30 -8.20
C LYS A 127 -10.67 24.97 -6.91
N LEU A 128 -10.48 24.19 -5.84
CA LEU A 128 -10.06 24.69 -4.55
C LEU A 128 -8.70 25.38 -4.61
N ILE A 129 -7.69 24.72 -5.20
CA ILE A 129 -6.35 25.29 -5.31
C ILE A 129 -6.20 26.38 -6.36
N ALA A 130 -7.09 26.45 -7.37
CA ALA A 130 -7.11 27.51 -8.38
C ALA A 130 -7.68 28.84 -7.85
N LEU A 131 -8.33 28.84 -6.67
CA LEU A 131 -8.86 30.03 -6.04
C LEU A 131 -7.76 31.04 -5.64
N ASP A 132 -6.54 30.57 -5.45
CA ASP A 132 -5.37 31.43 -5.29
C ASP A 132 -4.73 31.73 -6.67
N SER A 133 -5.27 32.73 -7.33
CA SER A 133 -5.17 33.07 -8.76
C SER A 133 -3.79 33.44 -9.31
N ALA A 134 -2.72 32.84 -8.85
CA ALA A 134 -1.37 33.04 -9.37
C ALA A 134 -0.84 31.89 -10.22
N SER A 135 -1.61 31.48 -11.15
CA SER A 135 -1.35 30.93 -12.49
C SER A 135 -0.24 29.89 -12.78
N ARG A 136 0.69 29.55 -11.91
CA ARG A 136 1.68 28.48 -12.11
C ARG A 136 1.43 27.22 -11.27
N LEU A 137 0.50 27.27 -10.34
CA LEU A 137 0.20 26.19 -9.41
C LEU A 137 -0.24 24.88 -10.12
N PRO A 138 -1.12 24.91 -11.14
CA PRO A 138 -1.52 23.71 -11.86
C PRO A 138 -0.34 22.94 -12.49
N ASP A 139 0.61 23.66 -13.10
CA ASP A 139 1.78 23.02 -13.72
C ASP A 139 2.71 22.42 -12.67
N THR A 140 2.90 23.10 -11.55
CA THR A 140 3.72 22.60 -10.44
C THR A 140 3.10 21.35 -9.80
N ILE A 141 1.77 21.33 -9.59
CA ILE A 141 1.05 20.18 -9.08
C ILE A 141 1.09 19.01 -10.06
N ASN A 142 0.99 19.26 -11.35
CA ASN A 142 1.06 18.22 -12.38
C ASN A 142 2.45 17.60 -12.51
N SER A 143 3.50 18.32 -12.14
CA SER A 143 4.88 17.85 -12.24
C SER A 143 5.46 17.28 -10.95
N ASN A 144 4.81 17.51 -9.79
CA ASN A 144 5.31 17.08 -8.48
C ASN A 144 4.28 16.24 -7.73
N ASN A 145 4.73 15.16 -7.10
CA ASN A 145 3.89 14.28 -6.28
C ASN A 145 4.13 14.42 -4.78
N SER A 146 4.99 15.34 -4.37
CA SER A 146 5.34 15.58 -2.98
C SER A 146 5.46 17.06 -2.70
N LEU A 147 4.95 17.46 -1.55
CA LEU A 147 4.99 18.82 -1.05
C LEU A 147 5.37 18.78 0.43
N THR A 148 6.44 19.49 0.80
CA THR A 148 6.82 19.68 2.21
C THR A 148 6.08 20.86 2.79
N LEU A 149 5.37 20.63 3.88
CA LEU A 149 4.63 21.64 4.63
C LEU A 149 5.48 22.21 5.77
N LEU A 150 5.11 23.39 6.25
CA LEU A 150 5.60 23.83 7.55
C LEU A 150 5.09 22.87 8.64
N PRO A 151 5.89 22.58 9.68
CA PRO A 151 5.49 21.65 10.74
C PRO A 151 4.13 21.95 11.35
N GLU A 152 3.81 23.25 11.54
CA GLU A 152 2.53 23.70 12.08
C GLU A 152 1.35 23.41 11.13
N GLN A 153 1.53 23.64 9.83
CA GLN A 153 0.50 23.33 8.83
C GLN A 153 0.25 21.82 8.77
N PHE A 154 1.33 21.04 8.75
CA PHE A 154 1.22 19.56 8.78
C PHE A 154 0.48 19.09 10.02
N GLN A 155 0.80 19.62 11.20
CA GLN A 155 0.14 19.24 12.45
C GLN A 155 -1.34 19.64 12.47
N ARG A 156 -1.67 20.82 11.95
CA ARG A 156 -3.08 21.28 11.82
C ARG A 156 -3.85 20.33 10.90
N LEU A 157 -3.26 19.95 9.74
CA LEU A 157 -3.90 19.03 8.80
C LEU A 157 -4.10 17.64 9.45
N MET A 158 -3.11 17.15 10.18
CA MET A 158 -3.20 15.90 10.92
C MET A 158 -4.32 15.92 11.96
N ASN A 159 -4.47 17.01 12.70
CA ASN A 159 -5.51 17.18 13.71
C ASN A 159 -6.91 17.23 13.08
N LEU A 160 -7.08 17.96 11.96
CA LEU A 160 -8.36 18.02 11.24
C LEU A 160 -8.79 16.68 10.65
N LEU A 161 -7.82 15.81 10.33
CA LEU A 161 -8.06 14.47 9.80
C LEU A 161 -8.07 13.38 10.88
N ASP A 162 -8.00 13.75 12.16
CA ASP A 162 -8.07 12.77 13.25
C ASP A 162 -9.50 12.19 13.32
N PRO A 163 -9.65 10.86 13.24
CA PRO A 163 -10.96 10.21 13.29
C PRO A 163 -11.59 10.22 14.68
N ASN A 164 -10.78 10.47 15.73
CA ASN A 164 -11.27 10.52 17.10
C ASN A 164 -11.83 11.90 17.46
N GLN A 165 -11.70 12.88 16.54
CA GLN A 165 -12.27 14.21 16.71
C GLN A 165 -13.55 14.38 15.87
N GLU A 166 -14.40 15.31 16.29
CA GLU A 166 -15.53 15.70 15.46
C GLU A 166 -15.04 16.20 14.09
N PRO A 167 -15.74 15.81 13.00
CA PRO A 167 -15.42 16.32 11.68
C PRO A 167 -15.41 17.84 11.69
N PRO A 168 -14.32 18.50 11.25
CA PRO A 168 -14.30 19.94 11.14
C PRO A 168 -15.33 20.41 10.10
N PRO A 169 -15.77 21.66 10.18
CA PRO A 169 -16.50 22.31 9.09
C PRO A 169 -15.72 22.16 7.78
N PRO A 170 -16.38 21.81 6.65
CA PRO A 170 -15.69 21.64 5.36
C PRO A 170 -14.83 22.84 4.98
N GLU A 171 -15.29 24.05 5.30
CA GLU A 171 -14.60 25.30 4.97
C GLU A 171 -13.25 25.43 5.67
N LEU A 172 -13.10 24.87 6.87
CA LEU A 172 -11.85 24.90 7.61
C LEU A 172 -10.79 24.01 6.97
N LEU A 173 -11.18 22.81 6.50
CA LEU A 173 -10.29 21.91 5.75
C LEU A 173 -9.91 22.54 4.41
N ASP A 174 -10.87 23.13 3.70
CA ASP A 174 -10.65 23.79 2.42
C ASP A 174 -9.66 24.95 2.56
N ALA A 175 -9.86 25.80 3.55
CA ALA A 175 -8.94 26.91 3.83
C ALA A 175 -7.52 26.43 4.15
N LEU A 176 -7.38 25.36 4.94
CA LEU A 176 -6.06 24.79 5.24
C LEU A 176 -5.41 24.14 4.01
N LEU A 177 -6.18 23.49 3.15
CA LEU A 177 -5.64 22.95 1.91
C LEU A 177 -5.15 24.07 0.98
N VAL A 178 -5.92 25.16 0.82
CA VAL A 178 -5.46 26.33 0.06
C VAL A 178 -4.17 26.90 0.64
N GLU A 179 -4.07 27.02 1.97
CA GLU A 179 -2.84 27.45 2.65
C GLU A 179 -1.65 26.50 2.36
N CYS A 180 -1.86 25.18 2.43
CA CYS A 180 -0.82 24.19 2.15
C CYS A 180 -0.31 24.24 0.70
N PHE A 181 -1.16 24.57 -0.25
CA PHE A 181 -0.84 24.67 -1.68
C PHE A 181 -0.62 26.12 -2.14
N SER A 182 -0.28 27.03 -1.24
CA SER A 182 0.01 28.42 -1.56
C SER A 182 1.30 28.61 -2.36
N ARG A 183 1.58 29.85 -2.81
CA ARG A 183 2.76 30.21 -3.63
C ARG A 183 4.10 29.89 -2.98
N ASP A 184 4.17 29.93 -1.66
CA ASP A 184 5.38 29.69 -0.89
C ASP A 184 5.58 28.21 -0.57
N ALA A 185 4.75 27.33 -1.11
CA ALA A 185 4.84 25.90 -0.90
C ALA A 185 6.11 25.33 -1.55
N HIS A 186 6.82 24.50 -0.80
CA HIS A 186 8.04 23.82 -1.26
C HIS A 186 7.72 22.46 -1.88
N PHE A 187 7.49 22.43 -3.18
CA PHE A 187 7.35 21.19 -3.92
C PHE A 187 8.68 20.48 -4.04
N GLN A 188 8.69 19.22 -3.65
CA GLN A 188 9.84 18.35 -3.82
C GLN A 188 9.72 17.63 -5.15
N SER A 189 10.84 17.48 -5.84
CA SER A 189 10.94 16.83 -7.14
C SER A 189 10.85 15.29 -7.02
N GLN A 190 9.87 14.77 -6.29
CA GLN A 190 9.48 13.38 -6.51
C GLN A 190 8.71 13.34 -7.82
N GLY A 191 9.43 13.09 -8.88
CA GLY A 191 8.93 13.21 -10.23
C GLY A 191 7.70 12.34 -10.45
N VAL A 192 6.82 12.82 -11.32
CA VAL A 192 5.68 12.06 -11.83
C VAL A 192 6.15 10.79 -12.55
N THR A 193 7.36 10.84 -13.14
CA THR A 193 8.01 9.69 -13.76
C THR A 193 8.76 8.86 -12.72
N LEU A 194 8.48 7.56 -12.66
CA LEU A 194 9.26 6.64 -11.83
C LEU A 194 10.72 6.62 -12.30
N SER A 195 11.66 6.61 -11.36
CA SER A 195 13.03 6.25 -11.70
C SER A 195 13.07 4.85 -12.31
N THR A 196 14.07 4.56 -13.13
CA THR A 196 14.25 3.23 -13.73
C THR A 196 14.23 2.11 -12.69
N ARG A 197 14.80 2.37 -11.52
CA ARG A 197 14.81 1.45 -10.39
C ARG A 197 13.41 1.25 -9.81
N ALA A 198 12.68 2.33 -9.57
CA ALA A 198 11.33 2.27 -9.03
C ALA A 198 10.36 1.57 -9.99
N ALA A 199 10.48 1.84 -11.29
CA ALA A 199 9.71 1.15 -12.33
C ALA A 199 10.00 -0.35 -12.33
N LEU A 200 11.27 -0.75 -12.31
CA LEU A 200 11.68 -2.16 -12.25
C LEU A 200 11.11 -2.86 -11.00
N MET A 201 11.09 -2.18 -9.85
CA MET A 201 10.55 -2.76 -8.60
C MET A 201 9.03 -2.84 -8.60
N ARG A 202 8.35 -1.86 -9.20
CA ARG A 202 6.91 -1.91 -9.43
C ARG A 202 6.56 -3.11 -10.32
N ASP A 203 7.29 -3.31 -11.42
CA ASP A 203 7.04 -4.39 -12.38
C ASP A 203 7.33 -5.77 -11.77
N LEU A 204 8.41 -5.90 -10.97
CA LEU A 204 8.69 -7.12 -10.21
C LEU A 204 7.55 -7.45 -9.22
N LEU A 205 7.05 -6.43 -8.50
CA LEU A 205 5.96 -6.60 -7.55
C LEU A 205 4.66 -6.99 -8.27
N ALA A 206 4.30 -6.28 -9.35
CA ALA A 206 3.12 -6.55 -10.16
C ALA A 206 3.16 -7.98 -10.71
N TRP A 207 4.29 -8.36 -11.32
CA TRP A 207 4.48 -9.71 -11.82
C TRP A 207 4.32 -10.77 -10.72
N GLY A 208 4.93 -10.55 -9.56
CA GLY A 208 4.86 -11.48 -8.43
C GLY A 208 3.45 -11.67 -7.87
N LEU A 209 2.66 -10.59 -7.83
CA LEU A 209 1.27 -10.62 -7.35
C LEU A 209 0.34 -11.29 -8.37
N GLU A 210 0.59 -11.09 -9.66
CA GLU A 210 -0.18 -11.69 -10.75
C GLU A 210 0.13 -13.19 -10.93
N HIS A 211 1.39 -13.61 -10.73
CA HIS A 211 1.87 -14.97 -10.93
C HIS A 211 2.25 -15.65 -9.59
N SER A 212 1.45 -15.45 -8.57
CA SER A 212 1.71 -15.95 -7.21
C SER A 212 1.61 -17.47 -7.05
N ASP A 213 1.19 -18.20 -8.06
CA ASP A 213 1.14 -19.66 -8.13
C ASP A 213 2.40 -20.28 -8.78
N THR A 214 3.17 -19.48 -9.52
CA THR A 214 4.27 -19.98 -10.36
C THR A 214 5.65 -19.61 -9.78
N PRO A 215 6.48 -20.60 -9.39
CA PRO A 215 7.87 -20.31 -9.04
C PRO A 215 8.66 -19.91 -10.29
N ILE A 216 9.43 -18.83 -10.17
CA ILE A 216 10.29 -18.33 -11.24
C ILE A 216 11.75 -18.33 -10.80
N SER A 217 12.66 -18.68 -11.69
CA SER A 217 14.10 -18.52 -11.49
C SER A 217 14.55 -17.09 -11.72
N LEU A 218 15.72 -16.73 -11.19
CA LEU A 218 16.26 -15.39 -11.40
C LEU A 218 16.60 -15.15 -12.89
N ASP A 219 16.98 -16.18 -13.64
CA ASP A 219 17.25 -16.05 -15.08
C ASP A 219 15.97 -15.80 -15.88
N GLN A 220 14.87 -16.45 -15.51
CA GLN A 220 13.57 -16.15 -16.10
C GLN A 220 13.11 -14.72 -15.76
N LEU A 221 13.36 -14.24 -14.53
CA LEU A 221 13.06 -12.85 -14.16
C LEU A 221 13.84 -11.84 -15.01
N THR A 222 15.11 -12.11 -15.35
CA THR A 222 15.89 -11.21 -16.20
C THR A 222 15.26 -11.05 -17.58
N SER A 223 14.76 -12.13 -18.16
CA SER A 223 14.06 -12.10 -19.45
C SER A 223 12.70 -11.42 -19.35
N THR A 224 11.95 -11.68 -18.28
CA THR A 224 10.61 -11.12 -18.06
C THR A 224 10.63 -9.62 -17.83
N LEU A 225 11.60 -9.14 -17.04
CA LEU A 225 11.71 -7.73 -16.65
C LEU A 225 12.68 -6.94 -17.54
N PHE A 226 13.29 -7.55 -18.56
CA PHE A 226 14.27 -6.93 -19.45
C PHE A 226 15.39 -6.21 -18.70
N ALA A 227 15.86 -6.80 -17.59
CA ALA A 227 16.86 -6.21 -16.71
C ALA A 227 17.95 -7.21 -16.32
N SER A 228 19.16 -6.74 -16.04
CA SER A 228 20.25 -7.60 -15.59
C SER A 228 19.99 -8.22 -14.23
N ARG A 229 20.56 -9.40 -13.96
CA ARG A 229 20.49 -10.08 -12.66
C ARG A 229 20.94 -9.15 -11.52
N SER A 230 22.04 -8.44 -11.71
CA SER A 230 22.59 -7.51 -10.72
C SER A 230 21.64 -6.35 -10.44
N SER A 231 21.06 -5.75 -11.50
CA SER A 231 20.09 -4.66 -11.37
C SER A 231 18.85 -5.09 -10.57
N ILE A 232 18.28 -6.26 -10.89
CA ILE A 232 17.10 -6.79 -10.18
C ILE A 232 17.43 -7.05 -8.70
N VAL A 233 18.57 -7.72 -8.41
CA VAL A 233 18.96 -8.07 -7.05
C VAL A 233 19.26 -6.82 -6.21
N GLN A 234 20.01 -5.88 -6.77
CA GLN A 234 20.36 -4.65 -6.07
C GLN A 234 19.13 -3.79 -5.82
N ALA A 235 18.34 -3.50 -6.85
CA ALA A 235 17.13 -2.71 -6.72
C ALA A 235 16.14 -3.31 -5.70
N CYS A 236 15.94 -4.64 -5.73
CA CYS A 236 15.04 -5.32 -4.79
C CYS A 236 15.53 -5.22 -3.34
N ARG A 237 16.84 -5.37 -3.09
CA ARG A 237 17.41 -5.21 -1.75
C ARG A 237 17.29 -3.78 -1.24
N GLU A 238 17.57 -2.79 -2.08
CA GLU A 238 17.47 -1.38 -1.72
C GLU A 238 16.02 -0.94 -1.47
N THR A 239 15.06 -1.43 -2.28
CA THR A 239 13.66 -1.04 -2.15
C THR A 239 12.93 -1.81 -1.05
N PHE A 240 13.11 -3.13 -1.00
CA PHE A 240 12.32 -4.00 -0.12
C PHE A 240 13.11 -4.62 1.03
N GLY A 241 14.44 -4.43 1.10
CA GLY A 241 15.30 -5.03 2.12
C GLY A 241 15.54 -6.53 1.93
N VAL A 242 14.99 -7.15 0.90
CA VAL A 242 15.09 -8.59 0.60
C VAL A 242 15.46 -8.84 -0.87
N GLY A 243 15.98 -10.03 -1.17
CA GLY A 243 16.24 -10.40 -2.57
C GLY A 243 14.96 -10.79 -3.32
N PRO A 244 14.96 -10.74 -4.67
CA PRO A 244 13.77 -10.96 -5.50
C PRO A 244 13.13 -12.34 -5.29
N THR A 245 13.92 -13.40 -5.20
CA THR A 245 13.41 -14.74 -4.93
C THR A 245 12.75 -14.87 -3.55
N THR A 246 13.24 -14.11 -2.56
CA THR A 246 12.64 -14.07 -1.22
C THR A 246 11.32 -13.31 -1.26
N LEU A 247 11.26 -12.16 -1.92
CA LEU A 247 10.04 -11.38 -2.10
C LEU A 247 8.94 -12.22 -2.77
N LEU A 248 9.25 -12.84 -3.90
CA LEU A 248 8.30 -13.67 -4.64
C LEU A 248 7.86 -14.92 -3.84
N LYS A 249 8.76 -15.50 -3.04
CA LYS A 249 8.39 -16.58 -2.12
C LYS A 249 7.44 -16.10 -1.03
N GLN A 250 7.64 -14.90 -0.49
CA GLN A 250 6.73 -14.32 0.51
C GLN A 250 5.34 -14.08 -0.08
N ILE A 251 5.24 -13.54 -1.29
CA ILE A 251 3.96 -13.36 -1.99
C ILE A 251 3.24 -14.71 -2.14
N ARG A 252 3.93 -15.77 -2.59
CA ARG A 252 3.35 -17.11 -2.71
C ARG A 252 2.92 -17.71 -1.37
N LEU A 253 3.66 -17.45 -0.28
CA LEU A 253 3.26 -17.87 1.06
C LEU A 253 1.94 -17.21 1.49
N HIS A 254 1.73 -15.93 1.13
CA HIS A 254 0.48 -15.24 1.40
C HIS A 254 -0.70 -15.84 0.64
N GLU A 255 -0.51 -16.24 -0.62
CA GLU A 255 -1.55 -16.90 -1.40
C GLU A 255 -1.92 -18.27 -0.83
N VAL A 256 -0.91 -19.06 -0.41
CA VAL A 256 -1.18 -20.31 0.33
C VAL A 256 -1.96 -20.03 1.62
N HIS A 257 -1.57 -19.00 2.37
CA HIS A 257 -2.26 -18.63 3.61
C HIS A 257 -3.72 -18.25 3.37
N GLN A 258 -4.01 -17.45 2.33
CA GLN A 258 -5.37 -17.09 1.95
C GLN A 258 -6.18 -18.33 1.52
N THR A 259 -5.60 -19.21 0.70
CA THR A 259 -6.24 -20.45 0.26
C THR A 259 -6.55 -21.38 1.44
N LEU A 260 -5.65 -21.46 2.43
CA LEU A 260 -5.89 -22.24 3.66
C LEU A 260 -7.01 -21.65 4.52
N ARG A 261 -7.21 -20.33 4.51
CA ARG A 261 -8.22 -19.63 5.33
C ARG A 261 -9.59 -19.57 4.69
N ASP A 262 -9.66 -19.37 3.36
CA ASP A 262 -10.94 -19.18 2.66
C ASP A 262 -11.47 -20.49 2.07
N PRO A 263 -12.61 -21.01 2.58
CA PRO A 263 -13.25 -22.20 2.02
C PRO A 263 -13.59 -22.06 0.54
N ARG A 264 -13.95 -20.84 0.08
CA ARG A 264 -14.34 -20.58 -1.32
C ARG A 264 -13.18 -20.80 -2.28
N ARG A 265 -11.96 -20.44 -1.87
CA ARG A 265 -10.73 -20.68 -2.64
C ARG A 265 -10.36 -22.18 -2.73
N ARG A 266 -10.95 -23.04 -1.90
CA ARG A 266 -10.71 -24.48 -1.85
C ARG A 266 -11.78 -25.31 -2.56
N THR A 267 -12.88 -24.71 -3.04
CA THR A 267 -14.00 -25.43 -3.65
C THR A 267 -13.59 -26.31 -4.83
N HIS A 268 -12.66 -25.82 -5.66
CA HIS A 268 -12.15 -26.58 -6.81
C HIS A 268 -11.29 -27.80 -6.44
N LEU A 269 -10.92 -27.96 -5.17
CA LEU A 269 -10.14 -29.12 -4.70
C LEU A 269 -11.00 -30.32 -4.28
N ASN A 270 -12.31 -30.28 -4.50
CA ASN A 270 -13.26 -31.39 -4.32
C ASN A 270 -13.08 -32.14 -2.99
N GLY A 271 -12.90 -31.42 -1.89
CA GLY A 271 -12.70 -32.01 -0.56
C GLY A 271 -11.28 -32.53 -0.25
N GLN A 272 -10.39 -32.59 -1.23
CA GLN A 272 -9.00 -33.04 -1.06
C GLN A 272 -8.05 -31.91 -0.62
N ALA A 273 -8.57 -30.81 -0.09
CA ALA A 273 -7.79 -29.66 0.36
C ALA A 273 -6.90 -30.03 1.57
N SER A 274 -5.71 -30.56 1.31
CA SER A 274 -4.64 -30.73 2.29
C SER A 274 -3.62 -29.63 2.20
N VAL A 275 -2.89 -29.39 3.29
CA VAL A 275 -1.77 -28.41 3.31
C VAL A 275 -0.75 -28.69 2.21
N GLY A 276 -0.42 -29.98 1.99
CA GLY A 276 0.55 -30.38 0.96
C GLY A 276 0.08 -30.07 -0.45
N ILE A 277 -1.19 -30.36 -0.77
CA ILE A 277 -1.77 -30.10 -2.08
C ILE A 277 -1.78 -28.58 -2.33
N ILE A 278 -2.28 -27.78 -1.38
CA ILE A 278 -2.34 -26.34 -1.52
C ILE A 278 -0.94 -25.74 -1.67
N ALA A 279 0.03 -26.12 -0.85
CA ALA A 279 1.41 -25.69 -0.98
C ALA A 279 2.03 -26.07 -2.34
N GLY A 280 1.73 -27.29 -2.82
CA GLY A 280 2.18 -27.78 -4.12
C GLY A 280 1.66 -26.93 -5.30
N LEU A 281 0.39 -26.52 -5.27
CA LEU A 281 -0.22 -25.63 -6.26
C LEU A 281 0.49 -24.27 -6.38
N HIS A 282 1.12 -23.80 -5.30
CA HIS A 282 1.92 -22.58 -5.27
C HIS A 282 3.43 -22.85 -5.40
N GLY A 283 3.82 -24.03 -5.92
CA GLY A 283 5.19 -24.35 -6.26
C GLY A 283 6.13 -24.67 -5.07
N PHE A 284 5.59 -24.99 -3.88
CA PHE A 284 6.39 -25.44 -2.74
C PHE A 284 6.63 -26.95 -2.81
N LYS A 285 7.83 -27.35 -3.24
CA LYS A 285 8.19 -28.76 -3.44
C LYS A 285 8.59 -29.49 -2.15
N SER A 286 9.12 -28.77 -1.14
CA SER A 286 9.61 -29.36 0.12
C SER A 286 8.66 -29.01 1.27
N PRO A 287 7.92 -29.98 1.84
CA PRO A 287 7.01 -29.75 2.95
C PRO A 287 7.68 -29.15 4.20
N ASN A 288 8.91 -29.60 4.53
CA ASN A 288 9.63 -29.14 5.71
C ASN A 288 10.09 -27.68 5.56
N HIS A 289 10.65 -27.32 4.41
CA HIS A 289 11.06 -25.93 4.13
C HIS A 289 9.84 -25.02 4.08
N PHE A 290 8.76 -25.45 3.45
CA PHE A 290 7.51 -24.72 3.41
C PHE A 290 6.95 -24.47 4.82
N ALA A 291 6.84 -25.51 5.65
CA ALA A 291 6.29 -25.37 7.01
C ALA A 291 7.12 -24.42 7.89
N ARG A 292 8.47 -24.49 7.76
CA ARG A 292 9.38 -23.55 8.43
C ARG A 292 9.17 -22.12 7.97
N ASP A 293 9.17 -21.86 6.65
CA ASP A 293 9.02 -20.54 6.08
C ASP A 293 7.64 -19.96 6.39
N TYR A 294 6.60 -20.80 6.34
CA TYR A 294 5.24 -20.43 6.72
C TYR A 294 5.15 -20.01 8.20
N ARG A 295 5.76 -20.79 9.11
CA ARG A 295 5.79 -20.46 10.55
C ARG A 295 6.54 -19.15 10.82
N LEU A 296 7.64 -18.90 10.13
CA LEU A 296 8.39 -17.65 10.25
C LEU A 296 7.57 -16.44 9.77
N MET A 297 6.72 -16.64 8.76
CA MET A 297 5.91 -15.58 8.16
C MET A 297 4.65 -15.28 8.97
N PHE A 298 3.96 -16.32 9.45
CA PHE A 298 2.63 -16.18 10.08
C PHE A 298 2.60 -16.50 11.58
N GLY A 299 3.71 -16.90 12.19
CA GLY A 299 3.80 -17.26 13.61
C GLY A 299 3.10 -18.56 13.98
N GLU A 300 2.55 -19.30 12.98
CA GLU A 300 1.85 -20.56 13.20
C GLU A 300 2.12 -21.58 12.09
N LEU A 301 1.82 -22.85 12.37
CA LEU A 301 1.94 -23.91 11.38
C LEU A 301 0.74 -23.87 10.39
N PRO A 302 0.94 -24.24 9.10
CA PRO A 302 -0.13 -24.21 8.10
C PRO A 302 -1.30 -25.14 8.43
N ARG A 303 -1.05 -26.25 9.15
CA ARG A 303 -2.12 -27.13 9.64
C ARG A 303 -3.07 -26.42 10.62
N LYS A 304 -2.51 -25.57 11.49
CA LYS A 304 -3.30 -24.81 12.47
C LYS A 304 -4.20 -23.79 11.78
N THR A 305 -3.68 -23.13 10.75
CA THR A 305 -4.48 -22.23 9.90
C THR A 305 -5.66 -22.97 9.26
N LEU A 306 -5.41 -24.11 8.63
CA LEU A 306 -6.46 -24.91 7.97
C LEU A 306 -7.48 -25.47 8.96
N GLN A 307 -7.06 -25.91 10.15
CA GLN A 307 -7.96 -26.41 11.20
C GLN A 307 -8.92 -25.32 11.69
N ARG A 308 -8.40 -24.12 11.97
CA ARG A 308 -9.26 -22.97 12.37
C ARG A 308 -10.28 -22.61 11.28
N ALA A 309 -9.86 -22.61 10.02
CA ALA A 309 -10.73 -22.28 8.91
C ALA A 309 -11.79 -23.37 8.59
N ARG A 310 -11.64 -24.56 9.16
CA ARG A 310 -12.66 -25.65 9.07
C ARG A 310 -13.62 -25.61 10.26
N ALA A 311 -13.21 -25.00 11.37
CA ALA A 311 -14.00 -24.87 12.60
C ALA A 311 -14.84 -23.59 12.66
N ALA A 312 -14.57 -22.63 11.79
CA ALA A 312 -15.30 -21.37 11.65
C ALA A 312 -16.40 -21.46 10.59
#